data_c69fab90a106edddfbfbb491abe72198
#
_entry.id   c69fab90a106edddfbfbb491abe72198
#
_cell.length_a   1.000
_cell.length_b   1.000
_cell.length_c   1.000
_cell.angle_alpha   90.00
_cell.angle_beta   90.00
_cell.angle_gamma   90.00
#
_symmetry.space_group_name_H-M   'P 1'
#
loop_
_entity.id
_entity.type
_entity.pdbx_description
1 polymer ?
#
loop_
_entity_poly.entity_id
_entity_poly.type
_entity_poly.pdbx_seq_one_letter_code
_entity_poly.pdbx_strand_id
1 'polypeptide(L)'
;MYNDKIEIESPYGHITISYGRHNKHRVRVLDIDGGMESATYIEEELQNELLFEYMYLFDLMFDENYLEDRQINDVLLIGGGAFHYPKYFLAHHQGNIDVVEINKVLYDISNKYFYLEETINKFDKNKNRFHCYFENGRDYINRNKKKYVARVK
;
A
#
# COMPACT_ATOMS: atom_id res chain seq x y z
N MET A 1 -7.09 -13.95 22.63
CA MET A 1 -8.45 -13.48 22.30
C MET A 1 -8.34 -12.41 21.23
N TYR A 2 -8.78 -12.72 20.01
CA TYR A 2 -8.62 -11.85 18.83
C TYR A 2 -9.99 -11.35 18.35
N ASN A 3 -10.81 -10.87 19.28
CA ASN A 3 -12.18 -10.44 18.98
C ASN A 3 -12.37 -8.93 19.05
N ASP A 4 -11.30 -8.16 19.19
CA ASP A 4 -11.41 -6.71 19.29
C ASP A 4 -11.39 -6.11 17.88
N LYS A 5 -12.59 -5.83 17.36
CA LYS A 5 -12.74 -4.97 16.21
C LYS A 5 -12.41 -3.54 16.62
N ILE A 6 -11.65 -2.86 15.77
CA ILE A 6 -11.42 -1.41 15.88
C ILE A 6 -12.28 -0.76 14.82
N GLU A 7 -13.13 0.17 15.23
CA GLU A 7 -14.03 0.91 14.35
C GLU A 7 -13.64 2.39 14.30
N ILE A 8 -13.54 2.93 13.11
CA ILE A 8 -13.08 4.30 12.87
C ILE A 8 -13.95 4.93 11.79
N GLU A 9 -14.49 6.11 12.08
CA GLU A 9 -15.19 6.90 11.07
C GLU A 9 -14.22 7.67 10.20
N SER A 10 -14.50 7.73 8.92
CA SER A 10 -13.78 8.56 7.96
C SER A 10 -14.73 9.30 7.03
N PRO A 11 -14.27 10.40 6.38
CA PRO A 11 -15.08 11.11 5.39
C PRO A 11 -15.51 10.25 4.18
N TYR A 12 -14.88 9.10 3.99
CA TYR A 12 -15.07 8.22 2.82
C TYR A 12 -15.58 6.83 3.20
N GLY A 13 -16.15 6.68 4.38
CA GLY A 13 -16.79 5.45 4.83
C GLY A 13 -16.36 5.02 6.23
N HIS A 14 -17.11 4.07 6.78
CA HIS A 14 -16.87 3.44 8.06
C HIS A 14 -15.79 2.37 7.93
N ILE A 15 -14.72 2.52 8.67
CA ILE A 15 -13.55 1.62 8.62
C ILE A 15 -13.62 0.65 9.78
N THR A 16 -13.46 -0.64 9.49
CA THR A 16 -13.30 -1.68 10.49
C THR A 16 -11.95 -2.36 10.32
N ILE A 17 -11.21 -2.50 11.41
CA ILE A 17 -9.99 -3.31 11.47
C ILE A 17 -10.30 -4.55 12.29
N SER A 18 -10.09 -5.71 11.71
CA SER A 18 -10.35 -7.00 12.33
C SER A 18 -9.17 -7.96 12.15
N TYR A 19 -9.29 -9.14 12.73
CA TYR A 19 -8.29 -10.19 12.63
C TYR A 19 -8.87 -11.42 11.95
N GLY A 20 -8.05 -12.06 11.12
CA GLY A 20 -8.44 -13.26 10.39
C GLY A 20 -7.27 -14.22 10.19
N ARG A 21 -7.48 -15.17 9.30
CA ARG A 21 -6.45 -16.09 8.84
C ARG A 21 -6.46 -16.16 7.32
N HIS A 22 -5.26 -16.16 6.73
CA HIS A 22 -5.03 -16.50 5.35
C HIS A 22 -4.05 -17.68 5.29
N ASN A 23 -4.51 -18.81 4.74
CA ASN A 23 -3.80 -20.06 4.86
C ASN A 23 -3.56 -20.41 6.34
N LYS A 24 -2.32 -20.57 6.76
CA LYS A 24 -1.93 -20.87 8.15
C LYS A 24 -1.57 -19.62 8.95
N HIS A 25 -1.46 -18.46 8.28
CA HIS A 25 -0.95 -17.23 8.87
C HIS A 25 -2.07 -16.34 9.40
N ARG A 26 -1.77 -15.59 10.44
CA ARG A 26 -2.66 -14.58 10.98
C ARG A 26 -2.57 -13.31 10.14
N VAL A 27 -3.71 -12.68 9.92
CA VAL A 27 -3.81 -11.45 9.16
C VAL A 27 -4.61 -10.40 9.92
N ARG A 28 -4.28 -9.15 9.67
CA ARG A 28 -5.10 -8.00 10.05
C ARG A 28 -5.79 -7.50 8.79
N VAL A 29 -7.09 -7.31 8.88
CA VAL A 29 -7.97 -6.97 7.74
C VAL A 29 -8.51 -5.57 7.91
N LEU A 30 -8.52 -4.82 6.83
CA LEU A 30 -9.18 -3.52 6.69
C LEU A 30 -10.43 -3.67 5.84
N ASP A 31 -11.58 -3.31 6.41
CA ASP A 31 -12.85 -3.21 5.69
C ASP A 31 -13.30 -1.74 5.66
N ILE A 32 -13.92 -1.35 4.56
CA ILE A 32 -14.62 -0.07 4.43
C ILE A 32 -16.07 -0.36 4.05
N ASP A 33 -17.00 0.11 4.85
CA ASP A 33 -18.45 -0.12 4.67
C ASP A 33 -18.81 -1.61 4.48
N GLY A 34 -18.06 -2.51 5.14
CA GLY A 34 -18.25 -3.95 5.07
C GLY A 34 -17.61 -4.63 3.87
N GLY A 35 -16.92 -3.89 3.02
CA GLY A 35 -16.12 -4.44 1.92
C GLY A 35 -14.65 -4.55 2.32
N MET A 36 -14.04 -5.73 2.12
CA MET A 36 -12.62 -5.93 2.38
C MET A 36 -11.77 -5.17 1.36
N GLU A 37 -11.00 -4.19 1.86
CA GLU A 37 -10.14 -3.35 1.05
C GLU A 37 -8.68 -3.80 1.06
N SER A 38 -8.22 -4.30 2.19
CA SER A 38 -6.82 -4.68 2.34
C SER A 38 -6.61 -5.64 3.50
N ALA A 39 -5.48 -6.33 3.50
CA ALA A 39 -5.04 -7.13 4.63
C ALA A 39 -3.50 -7.19 4.69
N THR A 40 -2.97 -7.48 5.87
CA THR A 40 -1.52 -7.69 6.06
C THR A 40 -1.28 -8.88 6.98
N TYR A 41 -0.19 -9.59 6.75
CA TYR A 41 0.28 -10.60 7.69
C TYR A 41 0.75 -9.95 8.99
N ILE A 42 0.55 -10.64 10.12
CA ILE A 42 0.96 -10.16 11.44
C ILE A 42 2.39 -10.60 11.76
N GLU A 43 2.80 -11.76 11.26
CA GLU A 43 4.15 -12.28 11.44
C GLU A 43 5.18 -11.35 10.81
N GLU A 44 6.21 -10.97 11.57
CA GLU A 44 7.18 -9.93 11.18
C GLU A 44 7.85 -10.22 9.84
N GLU A 45 8.21 -11.47 9.59
CA GLU A 45 8.85 -11.90 8.34
C GLU A 45 7.95 -11.81 7.10
N LEU A 46 6.62 -11.71 7.29
CA LEU A 46 5.62 -11.67 6.23
C LEU A 46 4.93 -10.30 6.07
N GLN A 47 5.19 -9.35 6.96
CA GLN A 47 4.47 -8.06 6.98
C GLN A 47 4.55 -7.27 5.68
N ASN A 48 5.59 -7.47 4.89
CA ASN A 48 5.81 -6.79 3.62
C ASN A 48 5.49 -7.69 2.41
N GLU A 49 5.03 -8.92 2.62
CA GLU A 49 4.66 -9.82 1.54
C GLU A 49 3.22 -9.59 1.09
N LEU A 50 2.98 -9.75 -0.22
CA LEU A 50 1.65 -9.58 -0.79
C LEU A 50 0.75 -10.76 -0.38
N LEU A 51 -0.45 -10.44 0.07
CA LEU A 51 -1.46 -11.41 0.47
C LEU A 51 -2.43 -11.72 -0.67
N PHE A 52 -2.74 -10.72 -1.50
CA PHE A 52 -3.68 -10.87 -2.59
C PHE A 52 -2.97 -11.12 -3.91
N GLU A 53 -3.35 -12.19 -4.61
CA GLU A 53 -2.74 -12.58 -5.88
C GLU A 53 -2.79 -11.47 -6.94
N TYR A 54 -3.89 -10.71 -7.00
CA TYR A 54 -4.02 -9.64 -7.99
C TYR A 54 -2.96 -8.53 -7.83
N MET A 55 -2.42 -8.33 -6.63
CA MET A 55 -1.36 -7.34 -6.41
C MET A 55 -0.02 -7.74 -7.05
N TYR A 56 0.21 -9.04 -7.26
CA TYR A 56 1.38 -9.48 -8.02
C TYR A 56 1.30 -9.07 -9.50
N LEU A 57 0.10 -8.77 -10.02
CA LEU A 57 -0.03 -8.23 -11.37
C LEU A 57 0.60 -6.83 -11.48
N PHE A 58 0.63 -6.06 -10.41
CA PHE A 58 1.34 -4.78 -10.40
C PHE A 58 2.85 -4.97 -10.56
N ASP A 59 3.36 -6.08 -10.09
CA ASP A 59 4.78 -6.41 -10.13
C ASP A 59 5.24 -6.91 -11.51
N LEU A 60 4.31 -7.25 -12.41
CA LEU A 60 4.64 -7.61 -13.79
C LEU A 60 5.35 -6.47 -14.54
N MET A 61 5.21 -5.22 -14.09
CA MET A 61 5.95 -4.11 -14.67
C MET A 61 7.47 -4.25 -14.50
N PHE A 62 7.94 -5.08 -13.56
CA PHE A 62 9.35 -5.37 -13.30
C PHE A 62 9.83 -6.66 -13.98
N ASP A 63 8.96 -7.40 -14.66
CA ASP A 63 9.35 -8.61 -15.39
C ASP A 63 10.24 -8.25 -16.57
N GLU A 64 11.42 -8.87 -16.64
CA GLU A 64 12.43 -8.62 -17.69
C GLU A 64 11.89 -8.83 -19.11
N ASN A 65 10.89 -9.72 -19.27
CA ASN A 65 10.26 -9.98 -20.57
C ASN A 65 9.43 -8.78 -21.07
N TYR A 66 9.03 -7.86 -20.18
CA TYR A 66 8.23 -6.68 -20.52
C TYR A 66 9.02 -5.38 -20.47
N LEU A 67 10.17 -5.36 -19.81
CA LEU A 67 10.94 -4.13 -19.58
C LEU A 67 11.69 -3.61 -20.80
N GLU A 68 12.03 -4.46 -21.78
CA GLU A 68 12.77 -4.06 -22.98
C GLU A 68 13.93 -3.09 -22.68
N ASP A 69 14.81 -3.43 -21.74
CA ASP A 69 15.92 -2.59 -21.26
C ASP A 69 15.53 -1.28 -20.53
N ARG A 70 14.28 -1.12 -20.13
CA ARG A 70 13.85 0.03 -19.32
C ARG A 70 14.03 -0.23 -17.83
N GLN A 71 14.56 0.76 -17.13
CA GLN A 71 14.56 0.78 -15.66
C GLN A 71 13.33 1.52 -15.14
N ILE A 72 12.61 0.89 -14.21
CA ILE A 72 11.50 1.54 -13.50
C ILE A 72 12.07 2.16 -12.23
N ASN A 73 12.21 3.47 -12.23
CA ASN A 73 12.73 4.23 -11.09
C ASN A 73 11.63 4.94 -10.29
N ASP A 74 10.52 5.28 -10.93
CA ASP A 74 9.43 6.02 -10.31
C ASP A 74 8.09 5.37 -10.65
N VAL A 75 7.37 4.97 -9.61
CA VAL A 75 6.03 4.37 -9.69
C VAL A 75 5.02 5.32 -9.08
N LEU A 76 3.85 5.43 -9.70
CA LEU A 76 2.69 6.11 -9.15
C LEU A 76 1.60 5.10 -8.85
N LEU A 77 1.15 5.07 -7.60
CA LEU A 77 -0.01 4.31 -7.15
C LEU A 77 -1.16 5.26 -6.82
N ILE A 78 -2.33 5.03 -7.41
CA ILE A 78 -3.55 5.76 -7.10
C ILE A 78 -4.44 4.88 -6.22
N GLY A 79 -4.67 5.36 -4.99
CA GLY A 79 -5.32 4.60 -3.93
C GLY A 79 -4.32 3.77 -3.12
N GLY A 80 -4.21 4.07 -1.83
CA GLY A 80 -3.27 3.39 -0.94
C GLY A 80 -3.87 2.17 -0.24
N GLY A 81 -5.17 2.21 0.06
CA GLY A 81 -5.80 1.24 0.95
C GLY A 81 -5.07 1.18 2.30
N ALA A 82 -4.68 0.00 2.74
CA ALA A 82 -3.78 -0.17 3.89
C ALA A 82 -2.29 -0.13 3.50
N PHE A 83 -1.96 0.46 2.39
CA PHE A 83 -0.58 0.62 1.88
C PHE A 83 0.19 -0.69 1.75
N HIS A 84 -0.51 -1.78 1.42
CA HIS A 84 0.09 -3.10 1.32
C HIS A 84 1.11 -3.19 0.19
N TYR A 85 0.74 -2.79 -1.04
CA TYR A 85 1.67 -2.77 -2.17
C TYR A 85 2.84 -1.80 -1.98
N PRO A 86 2.68 -0.57 -1.48
CA PRO A 86 3.80 0.30 -1.15
C PRO A 86 4.82 -0.31 -0.19
N LYS A 87 4.39 -1.06 0.82
CA LYS A 87 5.30 -1.78 1.72
C LYS A 87 6.09 -2.86 0.98
N TYR A 88 5.41 -3.66 0.19
CA TYR A 88 6.05 -4.68 -0.65
C TYR A 88 7.07 -4.06 -1.59
N PHE A 89 6.68 -2.98 -2.30
CA PHE A 89 7.59 -2.26 -3.20
C PHE A 89 8.86 -1.78 -2.50
N LEU A 90 8.73 -1.14 -1.35
CA LEU A 90 9.88 -0.66 -0.58
C LEU A 90 10.81 -1.78 -0.15
N ALA A 91 10.27 -2.94 0.20
CA ALA A 91 11.03 -4.10 0.66
C ALA A 91 11.74 -4.87 -0.48
N HIS A 92 11.14 -4.91 -1.68
CA HIS A 92 11.58 -5.80 -2.75
C HIS A 92 12.18 -5.08 -3.97
N HIS A 93 11.86 -3.80 -4.16
CA HIS A 93 12.34 -3.04 -5.31
C HIS A 93 13.23 -1.88 -4.90
N GLN A 94 14.01 -1.40 -5.85
CA GLN A 94 14.71 -0.13 -5.78
C GLN A 94 13.83 0.96 -6.43
N GLY A 95 14.18 2.24 -6.21
CA GLY A 95 13.44 3.35 -6.80
C GLY A 95 12.41 3.96 -5.85
N ASN A 96 11.53 4.77 -6.41
CA ASN A 96 10.61 5.63 -5.67
C ASN A 96 9.17 5.22 -5.94
N ILE A 97 8.33 5.34 -4.93
CA ILE A 97 6.89 5.17 -5.05
C ILE A 97 6.16 6.39 -4.48
N ASP A 98 5.38 7.03 -5.33
CA ASP A 98 4.45 8.08 -4.95
C ASP A 98 3.05 7.49 -4.86
N VAL A 99 2.38 7.69 -3.74
CA VAL A 99 1.01 7.23 -3.51
C VAL A 99 0.09 8.43 -3.40
N VAL A 100 -1.02 8.39 -4.12
CA VAL A 100 -2.07 9.40 -4.01
C VAL A 100 -3.27 8.75 -3.35
N GLU A 101 -3.60 9.19 -2.13
CA GLU A 101 -4.70 8.68 -1.33
C GLU A 101 -5.60 9.84 -0.90
N ILE A 102 -6.87 9.76 -1.23
CA ILE A 102 -7.84 10.81 -0.87
C ILE A 102 -8.19 10.79 0.62
N ASN A 103 -8.15 9.61 1.21
CA ASN A 103 -8.53 9.42 2.62
C ASN A 103 -7.29 9.37 3.52
N LYS A 104 -6.90 10.53 4.07
CA LYS A 104 -5.75 10.61 4.99
C LYS A 104 -5.88 9.67 6.20
N VAL A 105 -7.10 9.35 6.63
CA VAL A 105 -7.33 8.41 7.74
C VAL A 105 -6.73 7.04 7.43
N LEU A 106 -6.76 6.58 6.18
CA LEU A 106 -6.14 5.31 5.78
C LEU A 106 -4.62 5.33 5.95
N TYR A 107 -3.97 6.46 5.66
CA TYR A 107 -2.54 6.62 5.91
C TYR A 107 -2.21 6.53 7.40
N ASP A 108 -2.97 7.24 8.24
CA ASP A 108 -2.77 7.25 9.69
C ASP A 108 -3.00 5.84 10.30
N ILE A 109 -4.03 5.14 9.83
CA ILE A 109 -4.33 3.75 10.19
C ILE A 109 -3.21 2.81 9.75
N SER A 110 -2.69 3.00 8.53
CA SER A 110 -1.64 2.15 7.98
C SER A 110 -0.34 2.28 8.77
N ASN A 111 0.01 3.47 9.22
CA ASN A 111 1.14 3.68 10.11
C ASN A 111 0.93 2.98 11.46
N LYS A 112 -0.27 3.06 12.03
CA LYS A 112 -0.55 2.56 13.38
C LYS A 112 -0.79 1.04 13.44
N TYR A 113 -1.44 0.47 12.42
CA TYR A 113 -1.95 -0.89 12.47
C TYR A 113 -1.43 -1.82 11.38
N PHE A 114 -0.90 -1.29 10.27
CA PHE A 114 -0.49 -2.08 9.10
C PHE A 114 1.00 -1.94 8.77
N TYR A 115 1.83 -1.57 9.75
CA TYR A 115 3.29 -1.59 9.69
C TYR A 115 3.92 -0.68 8.62
N LEU A 116 3.20 0.36 8.17
CA LEU A 116 3.73 1.27 7.15
C LEU A 116 4.92 2.07 7.67
N GLU A 117 4.81 2.64 8.87
CA GLU A 117 5.88 3.41 9.48
C GLU A 117 7.15 2.57 9.69
N GLU A 118 6.99 1.34 10.20
CA GLU A 118 8.10 0.40 10.42
C GLU A 118 8.78 0.05 9.09
N THR A 119 8.00 -0.18 8.04
CA THR A 119 8.53 -0.48 6.71
C THR A 119 9.30 0.70 6.12
N ILE A 120 8.75 1.92 6.22
CA ILE A 120 9.42 3.14 5.77
C ILE A 120 10.73 3.33 6.54
N ASN A 121 10.72 3.18 7.86
CA ASN A 121 11.92 3.32 8.68
C ASN A 121 13.00 2.29 8.34
N LYS A 122 12.61 1.09 7.93
CA LYS A 122 13.53 0.02 7.58
C LYS A 122 14.12 0.16 6.17
N PHE A 123 13.31 0.50 5.17
CA PHE A 123 13.67 0.46 3.75
C PHE A 123 13.83 1.82 3.08
N ASP A 124 13.36 2.89 3.73
CA ASP A 124 13.51 4.27 3.25
C ASP A 124 14.10 5.17 4.33
N LYS A 125 15.29 4.82 4.79
CA LYS A 125 15.98 5.51 5.91
C LYS A 125 16.18 7.00 5.65
N ASN A 126 16.40 7.39 4.40
CA ASN A 126 16.63 8.78 4.00
C ASN A 126 15.33 9.54 3.71
N LYS A 127 14.15 8.87 3.80
CA LYS A 127 12.83 9.47 3.56
C LYS A 127 12.71 10.13 2.18
N ASN A 128 13.26 9.52 1.16
CA ASN A 128 13.28 10.04 -0.21
C ASN A 128 12.71 9.10 -1.27
N ARG A 129 12.28 7.89 -0.88
CA ARG A 129 11.71 6.89 -1.79
C ARG A 129 10.20 6.83 -1.78
N PHE A 130 9.57 7.06 -0.61
CA PHE A 130 8.14 6.98 -0.42
C PHE A 130 7.56 8.38 -0.18
N HIS A 131 6.54 8.75 -0.96
CA HIS A 131 5.78 9.99 -0.76
C HIS A 131 4.29 9.68 -0.85
N CYS A 132 3.50 10.31 0.02
CA CYS A 132 2.05 10.22 -0.01
C CYS A 132 1.43 11.61 -0.18
N TYR A 133 0.50 11.71 -1.13
CA TYR A 133 -0.25 12.93 -1.44
C TYR A 133 -1.72 12.71 -1.13
N PHE A 134 -2.29 13.59 -0.30
CA PHE A 134 -3.68 13.46 0.16
C PHE A 134 -4.62 14.31 -0.69
N GLU A 135 -5.04 13.75 -1.82
CA GLU A 135 -5.91 14.42 -2.77
C GLU A 135 -6.59 13.43 -3.73
N ASN A 136 -7.49 13.95 -4.55
CA ASN A 136 -8.12 13.16 -5.60
C ASN A 136 -7.08 12.76 -6.67
N GLY A 137 -7.02 11.47 -7.02
CA GLY A 137 -6.04 10.95 -7.97
C GLY A 137 -6.13 11.56 -9.37
N ARG A 138 -7.34 11.92 -9.84
CA ARG A 138 -7.54 12.59 -11.13
C ARG A 138 -6.96 13.99 -11.10
N ASP A 139 -7.20 14.74 -10.03
CA ASP A 139 -6.68 16.10 -9.87
C ASP A 139 -5.15 16.09 -9.80
N TYR A 140 -4.59 15.12 -9.07
CA TYR A 140 -3.15 14.91 -9.02
C TYR A 140 -2.56 14.67 -10.42
N ILE A 141 -3.14 13.74 -11.20
CA ILE A 141 -2.65 13.43 -12.55
C ILE A 141 -2.74 14.65 -13.47
N ASN A 142 -3.83 15.41 -13.40
CA ASN A 142 -4.05 16.56 -14.27
C ASN A 142 -3.06 17.71 -14.02
N ARG A 143 -2.66 17.95 -12.78
CA ARG A 143 -1.74 19.04 -12.41
C ARG A 143 -0.26 18.62 -12.36
N ASN A 144 0.01 17.33 -12.20
CA ASN A 144 1.36 16.84 -11.97
C ASN A 144 2.13 16.71 -13.30
N LYS A 145 3.31 17.30 -13.34
CA LYS A 145 4.21 17.25 -14.50
C LYS A 145 5.26 16.14 -14.40
N LYS A 146 5.37 15.48 -13.25
CA LYS A 146 6.31 14.37 -13.06
C LYS A 146 5.93 13.22 -13.98
N LYS A 147 6.91 12.68 -14.68
CA LYS A 147 6.73 11.50 -15.53
C LYS A 147 7.03 10.25 -14.72
N TYR A 148 6.09 9.34 -14.71
CA TYR A 148 6.25 8.02 -14.12
C TYR A 148 6.43 6.99 -15.23
N VAL A 149 7.32 6.04 -15.02
CA VAL A 149 7.52 4.91 -15.95
C VAL A 149 6.35 3.92 -15.84
N ALA A 150 5.82 3.75 -14.63
CA ALA A 150 4.65 2.92 -14.38
C ALA A 150 3.61 3.63 -13.53
N ARG A 151 2.34 3.38 -13.84
CA ARG A 151 1.18 3.86 -13.08
C ARG A 151 0.27 2.69 -12.77
N VAL A 152 -0.02 2.51 -11.50
CA VAL A 152 -0.94 1.49 -11.00
C VAL A 152 -2.17 2.17 -10.42
N LYS A 153 -3.32 1.65 -10.78
CA LYS A 153 -4.61 2.16 -10.31
C LYS A 153 -5.36 1.08 -9.54
#